data_4038cf93618812cf83592782ff41ef18
#
_entry.id   4038cf93618812cf83592782ff41ef18
#
_cell.length_a   1.000
_cell.length_b   1.000
_cell.length_c   1.000
_cell.angle_alpha   90.00
_cell.angle_beta   90.00
_cell.angle_gamma   90.00
#
_symmetry.space_group_name_H-M   'P 1'
#
loop_
_entity.id
_entity.type
_entity.pdbx_description
1 polymer ?
#
loop_
_entity_poly.entity_id
_entity_poly.type
_entity_poly.pdbx_seq_one_letter_code
_entity_poly.pdbx_strand_id
1 'polypeptide(L)'
;HSNRGFHRQVAIDKLEFNADGTIKEVIPTHEGLDLKPEMKVAKNLAFGAKVTVSSYYDNDFRPEYAVDDNNGTLWRPRTTGPAWIQLDLGKKQSIKSIWTQFEYGTQFYQYLIETSNDGKHWQTFSDKRQNRLAGSPMVDFGNAKAQYIRLTYTGGQKNGFGGAIWNIKVYGSVEDSAPQQWLGLTAADFDGTTWHNNEGMLAGKFSLLQGTALRERMAGKDAITLQPGTQLVMTHPQLGKTRKHT
;
A
#
# COMPACT_ATOMS: atom_id res chain seq x y z
N HIS A 1 3.07 5.01 -21.37
CA HIS A 1 1.73 5.61 -21.34
C HIS A 1 0.70 4.53 -21.61
N SER A 2 -0.19 4.23 -20.65
CA SER A 2 -1.31 3.37 -20.93
C SER A 2 -2.29 4.13 -21.83
N ASN A 3 -2.71 3.52 -22.95
CA ASN A 3 -3.71 4.07 -23.86
C ASN A 3 -5.14 4.14 -23.27
N ARG A 4 -5.27 3.87 -21.96
CA ARG A 4 -6.56 3.84 -21.26
C ARG A 4 -6.73 5.11 -20.46
N GLY A 5 -7.06 6.20 -21.12
CA GLY A 5 -7.23 7.55 -20.64
C GLY A 5 -7.65 7.67 -19.16
N PHE A 6 -7.41 8.78 -18.53
CA PHE A 6 -7.71 9.15 -17.14
C PHE A 6 -6.78 8.62 -16.03
N HIS A 7 -5.71 7.88 -16.34
CA HIS A 7 -4.69 7.55 -15.36
C HIS A 7 -3.65 8.67 -15.29
N ARG A 8 -3.53 9.27 -14.11
CA ARG A 8 -2.45 10.21 -13.79
C ARG A 8 -1.45 9.50 -12.90
N GLN A 9 -0.23 9.40 -13.37
CA GLN A 9 0.89 8.90 -12.58
C GLN A 9 1.81 10.07 -12.27
N VAL A 10 2.29 10.12 -11.05
CA VAL A 10 3.36 11.04 -10.66
C VAL A 10 4.67 10.28 -10.80
N ALA A 11 5.56 10.78 -11.64
CA ALA A 11 6.92 10.30 -11.76
C ALA A 11 7.87 11.39 -11.25
N ILE A 12 8.90 10.97 -10.55
CA ILE A 12 9.97 11.85 -10.07
C ILE A 12 11.28 11.24 -10.54
N ASP A 13 12.07 12.05 -11.26
CA ASP A 13 13.37 11.65 -11.77
C ASP A 13 14.41 12.75 -11.62
N LYS A 14 15.69 12.45 -11.84
CA LYS A 14 16.77 13.44 -11.77
C LYS A 14 16.63 14.49 -12.85
N LEU A 15 16.78 15.75 -12.45
CA LEU A 15 16.99 16.86 -13.35
C LEU A 15 18.48 17.24 -13.35
N GLU A 16 19.12 17.14 -14.49
CA GLU A 16 20.52 17.51 -14.67
C GLU A 16 20.66 18.68 -15.66
N PHE A 17 21.71 19.46 -15.49
CA PHE A 17 22.02 20.61 -16.36
C PHE A 17 23.32 20.38 -17.13
N ASN A 18 23.36 20.90 -18.33
CA ASN A 18 24.57 21.05 -19.10
C ASN A 18 25.45 22.18 -18.53
N ALA A 19 26.72 22.25 -18.95
CA ALA A 19 27.64 23.30 -18.50
C ALA A 19 27.21 24.72 -18.88
N ASP A 20 26.37 24.85 -19.90
CA ASP A 20 25.80 26.12 -20.37
C ASP A 20 24.51 26.52 -19.66
N GLY A 21 24.06 25.73 -18.67
CA GLY A 21 22.83 25.95 -17.88
C GLY A 21 21.56 25.44 -18.55
N THR A 22 21.61 24.81 -19.70
CA THR A 22 20.46 24.16 -20.32
C THR A 22 20.13 22.84 -19.62
N ILE A 23 18.87 22.43 -19.66
CA ILE A 23 18.42 21.16 -19.07
C ILE A 23 18.83 20.00 -20.01
N LYS A 24 19.45 18.97 -19.45
CA LYS A 24 19.67 17.71 -20.17
C LYS A 24 18.32 17.03 -20.43
N GLU A 25 18.24 16.28 -21.53
CA GLU A 25 17.06 15.48 -21.82
C GLU A 25 16.76 14.55 -20.64
N VAL A 26 15.54 14.66 -20.09
CA VAL A 26 15.07 13.79 -19.00
C VAL A 26 14.44 12.55 -19.62
N ILE A 27 15.10 11.42 -19.50
CA ILE A 27 14.55 10.12 -19.87
C ILE A 27 13.92 9.52 -18.61
N PRO A 28 12.58 9.44 -18.52
CA PRO A 28 11.92 8.89 -17.33
C PRO A 28 12.37 7.45 -17.08
N THR A 29 12.79 7.18 -15.87
CA THR A 29 13.18 5.84 -15.43
C THR A 29 12.10 5.20 -14.56
N HIS A 30 12.16 3.88 -14.39
CA HIS A 30 11.31 3.17 -13.42
C HIS A 30 11.94 3.16 -12.02
N GLU A 31 13.23 3.47 -11.93
CA GLU A 31 13.96 3.55 -10.66
C GLU A 31 13.67 4.84 -9.90
N GLY A 32 13.36 5.93 -10.61
CA GLY A 32 13.12 7.24 -10.02
C GLY A 32 14.37 7.86 -9.37
N LEU A 33 14.17 8.58 -8.27
CA LEU A 33 15.28 9.17 -7.51
C LEU A 33 15.81 8.17 -6.48
N ASP A 34 17.11 7.90 -6.52
CA ASP A 34 17.83 7.28 -5.42
C ASP A 34 17.97 8.32 -4.27
N LEU A 35 16.91 8.45 -3.48
CA LEU A 35 16.80 9.50 -2.46
C LEU A 35 17.70 9.24 -1.24
N LYS A 36 18.08 7.97 -1.01
CA LYS A 36 19.06 7.57 0.03
C LYS A 36 19.62 6.19 -0.29
N PRO A 37 20.96 6.04 -0.34
CA PRO A 37 21.61 4.73 -0.51
C PRO A 37 21.29 3.73 0.61
N GLU A 38 20.81 4.22 1.76
CA GLU A 38 20.46 3.38 2.92
C GLU A 38 18.98 2.95 2.93
N MET A 39 18.13 3.48 2.07
CA MET A 39 16.74 3.03 1.96
C MET A 39 16.70 1.65 1.31
N LYS A 40 16.54 0.63 2.15
CA LYS A 40 16.19 -0.70 1.65
C LYS A 40 14.81 -0.64 1.02
N VAL A 41 14.75 -0.70 -0.29
CA VAL A 41 13.49 -0.86 -1.00
C VAL A 41 12.92 -2.24 -0.65
N ALA A 42 11.72 -2.26 -0.10
CA ALA A 42 11.03 -3.51 0.21
C ALA A 42 10.87 -4.36 -1.06
N LYS A 43 11.38 -5.58 -1.03
CA LYS A 43 11.29 -6.48 -2.18
C LYS A 43 9.87 -7.03 -2.30
N ASN A 44 9.16 -6.62 -3.36
CA ASN A 44 7.90 -7.24 -3.73
C ASN A 44 8.14 -8.66 -4.27
N LEU A 45 7.76 -9.67 -3.48
CA LEU A 45 7.93 -11.10 -3.83
C LEU A 45 7.00 -11.55 -4.96
N ALA A 46 5.93 -10.79 -5.24
CA ALA A 46 4.97 -11.08 -6.29
C ALA A 46 5.36 -10.48 -7.64
N PHE A 47 6.35 -9.59 -7.69
CA PHE A 47 6.75 -8.95 -8.95
C PHE A 47 7.17 -9.99 -9.99
N GLY A 48 6.48 -10.02 -11.14
CA GLY A 48 6.72 -10.98 -12.21
C GLY A 48 6.39 -12.44 -11.88
N ALA A 49 5.65 -12.70 -10.80
CA ALA A 49 5.24 -14.06 -10.45
C ALA A 49 4.38 -14.69 -11.56
N LYS A 50 4.43 -16.02 -11.67
CA LYS A 50 3.53 -16.75 -12.58
C LYS A 50 2.11 -16.68 -12.03
N VAL A 51 1.16 -16.28 -12.89
CA VAL A 51 -0.23 -16.07 -12.51
C VAL A 51 -1.15 -17.04 -13.23
N THR A 52 -2.12 -17.59 -12.50
CA THR A 52 -3.28 -18.31 -13.03
C THR A 52 -4.55 -17.70 -12.47
N VAL A 53 -5.63 -17.71 -13.23
CA VAL A 53 -6.90 -17.07 -12.87
C VAL A 53 -8.10 -17.94 -13.24
N SER A 54 -9.24 -17.66 -12.61
CA SER A 54 -10.52 -18.26 -12.99
C SER A 54 -10.95 -17.84 -14.40
N SER A 55 -10.69 -16.58 -14.76
CA SER A 55 -10.97 -16.00 -16.08
C SER A 55 -10.29 -14.63 -16.22
N TYR A 56 -10.19 -14.13 -17.45
CA TYR A 56 -9.88 -12.73 -17.71
C TYR A 56 -10.71 -12.21 -18.88
N TYR A 57 -10.97 -10.91 -18.89
CA TYR A 57 -11.95 -10.30 -19.79
C TYR A 57 -11.50 -10.40 -21.26
N ASP A 58 -10.30 -9.88 -21.57
CA ASP A 58 -9.63 -9.93 -22.86
C ASP A 58 -8.13 -9.67 -22.72
N ASN A 59 -7.41 -9.56 -23.83
CA ASN A 59 -5.96 -9.34 -23.84
C ASN A 59 -5.51 -8.00 -23.26
N ASP A 60 -6.43 -7.07 -23.07
CA ASP A 60 -6.16 -5.80 -22.44
C ASP A 60 -6.23 -5.86 -20.90
N PHE A 61 -6.69 -6.98 -20.33
CA PHE A 61 -6.91 -7.21 -18.91
C PHE A 61 -6.28 -8.52 -18.43
N ARG A 62 -5.07 -8.80 -18.93
CA ARG A 62 -4.38 -10.07 -18.69
C ARG A 62 -4.02 -10.29 -17.22
N PRO A 63 -3.89 -11.56 -16.80
CA PRO A 63 -3.55 -11.91 -15.42
C PRO A 63 -2.24 -11.31 -14.93
N GLU A 64 -1.22 -11.25 -15.78
CA GLU A 64 0.13 -10.78 -15.46
C GLU A 64 0.15 -9.31 -15.03
N TYR A 65 -0.84 -8.54 -15.44
CA TYR A 65 -0.98 -7.14 -15.07
C TYR A 65 -1.23 -6.91 -13.56
N ALA A 66 -1.67 -7.95 -12.85
CA ALA A 66 -1.82 -7.86 -11.40
C ALA A 66 -0.49 -7.93 -10.62
N VAL A 67 0.63 -8.24 -11.31
CA VAL A 67 1.96 -8.42 -10.68
C VAL A 67 3.09 -7.73 -11.45
N ASP A 68 2.78 -6.79 -12.35
CA ASP A 68 3.75 -6.08 -13.18
C ASP A 68 4.22 -4.74 -12.57
N ASP A 69 3.71 -4.41 -11.40
CA ASP A 69 3.98 -3.17 -10.65
C ASP A 69 3.68 -1.89 -11.46
N ASN A 70 2.74 -1.97 -12.40
CA ASN A 70 2.33 -0.89 -13.28
C ASN A 70 0.89 -0.47 -12.98
N ASN A 71 0.72 0.73 -12.44
CA ASN A 71 -0.62 1.28 -12.12
C ASN A 71 -1.45 1.68 -13.37
N GLY A 72 -0.92 1.47 -14.57
CA GLY A 72 -1.63 1.72 -15.84
C GLY A 72 -2.27 0.47 -16.45
N THR A 73 -2.03 -0.70 -15.87
CA THR A 73 -2.53 -2.00 -16.32
C THR A 73 -3.29 -2.68 -15.18
N LEU A 74 -4.28 -3.49 -15.47
CA LEU A 74 -5.01 -4.25 -14.46
C LEU A 74 -5.50 -5.61 -14.99
N TRP A 75 -5.56 -6.58 -14.13
CA TRP A 75 -6.33 -7.79 -14.39
C TRP A 75 -7.81 -7.54 -14.10
N ARG A 76 -8.69 -8.00 -15.01
CA ARG A 76 -10.14 -8.00 -14.82
C ARG A 76 -10.72 -9.36 -15.14
N PRO A 77 -11.44 -10.00 -14.21
CA PRO A 77 -12.14 -11.24 -14.52
C PRO A 77 -13.26 -11.01 -15.52
N ARG A 78 -13.65 -12.06 -16.27
CA ARG A 78 -14.76 -12.01 -17.23
C ARG A 78 -16.12 -11.96 -16.54
N THR A 79 -16.19 -12.40 -15.30
CA THR A 79 -17.41 -12.45 -14.50
C THR A 79 -17.48 -11.28 -13.53
N THR A 80 -18.70 -10.85 -13.23
CA THR A 80 -18.98 -9.88 -12.16
C THR A 80 -19.16 -10.55 -10.79
N GLY A 81 -19.32 -11.87 -10.78
CA GLY A 81 -19.43 -12.70 -9.58
C GLY A 81 -18.06 -13.13 -9.03
N PRO A 82 -18.05 -14.20 -8.21
CA PRO A 82 -16.81 -14.70 -7.63
C PRO A 82 -15.76 -15.05 -8.69
N ALA A 83 -14.54 -14.64 -8.42
CA ALA A 83 -13.38 -14.87 -9.29
C ALA A 83 -12.13 -15.03 -8.43
N TRP A 84 -11.13 -15.75 -8.94
CA TRP A 84 -9.90 -15.94 -8.21
C TRP A 84 -8.66 -15.67 -9.09
N ILE A 85 -7.61 -15.25 -8.44
CA ILE A 85 -6.25 -15.10 -8.97
C ILE A 85 -5.28 -15.84 -8.07
N GLN A 86 -4.38 -16.61 -8.66
CA GLN A 86 -3.37 -17.39 -7.96
C GLN A 86 -1.98 -17.01 -8.46
N LEU A 87 -1.08 -16.73 -7.52
CA LEU A 87 0.32 -16.42 -7.75
C LEU A 87 1.18 -17.64 -7.38
N ASP A 88 2.19 -17.92 -8.20
CA ASP A 88 3.29 -18.83 -7.88
C ASP A 88 4.56 -18.00 -7.68
N LEU A 89 5.05 -17.92 -6.46
CA LEU A 89 6.27 -17.18 -6.10
C LEU A 89 7.56 -17.90 -6.52
N GLY A 90 7.45 -19.05 -7.23
CA GLY A 90 8.55 -19.85 -7.72
C GLY A 90 9.23 -20.72 -6.66
N LYS A 91 9.15 -20.33 -5.40
CA LYS A 91 9.68 -21.07 -4.25
C LYS A 91 8.95 -20.67 -2.97
N LYS A 92 9.12 -21.50 -1.93
CA LYS A 92 8.60 -21.21 -0.61
C LYS A 92 9.23 -19.94 -0.02
N GLN A 93 8.41 -18.96 0.31
CA GLN A 93 8.79 -17.65 0.85
C GLN A 93 8.15 -17.44 2.22
N SER A 94 8.77 -16.63 3.08
CA SER A 94 8.10 -16.03 4.23
C SER A 94 7.14 -14.94 3.71
N ILE A 95 5.91 -14.92 4.20
CA ILE A 95 4.86 -13.96 3.82
C ILE A 95 4.34 -13.32 5.09
N LYS A 96 4.51 -12.01 5.20
CA LYS A 96 4.08 -11.23 6.36
C LYS A 96 2.96 -10.26 6.04
N SER A 97 2.92 -9.76 4.81
CA SER A 97 1.78 -8.97 4.36
C SER A 97 1.52 -9.15 2.87
N ILE A 98 0.27 -8.96 2.50
CA ILE A 98 -0.21 -8.95 1.12
C ILE A 98 -1.00 -7.67 0.91
N TRP A 99 -0.63 -6.91 -0.11
CA TRP A 99 -1.27 -5.67 -0.49
C TRP A 99 -2.00 -5.86 -1.79
N THR A 100 -3.29 -5.60 -1.79
CA THR A 100 -4.13 -5.75 -2.97
C THR A 100 -4.73 -4.40 -3.35
N GLN A 101 -4.34 -3.88 -4.49
CA GLN A 101 -4.92 -2.66 -5.04
C GLN A 101 -6.02 -3.02 -6.03
N PHE A 102 -7.26 -2.98 -5.55
CA PHE A 102 -8.45 -3.17 -6.38
C PHE A 102 -8.73 -1.96 -7.26
N GLU A 103 -9.58 -2.13 -8.28
CA GLU A 103 -9.87 -1.10 -9.29
C GLU A 103 -10.37 0.22 -8.70
N TYR A 104 -11.22 0.17 -7.67
CA TYR A 104 -11.81 1.36 -7.06
C TYR A 104 -11.41 1.49 -5.59
N GLY A 105 -10.46 2.36 -5.30
CA GLY A 105 -9.92 2.57 -3.96
C GLY A 105 -10.91 3.12 -2.93
N THR A 106 -12.04 3.68 -3.37
CA THR A 106 -13.10 4.24 -2.52
C THR A 106 -14.21 3.24 -2.20
N GLN A 107 -14.11 2.00 -2.68
CA GLN A 107 -15.10 0.95 -2.47
C GLN A 107 -14.55 -0.15 -1.59
N PHE A 108 -15.42 -0.85 -0.86
CA PHE A 108 -15.00 -2.04 -0.15
C PHE A 108 -15.11 -3.27 -1.04
N TYR A 109 -14.20 -4.22 -0.80
CA TYR A 109 -14.14 -5.52 -1.45
C TYR A 109 -14.21 -6.63 -0.42
N GLN A 110 -14.86 -7.73 -0.80
CA GLN A 110 -14.99 -8.93 0.00
C GLN A 110 -14.21 -10.04 -0.68
N TYR A 111 -13.29 -10.65 0.06
CA TYR A 111 -12.39 -11.63 -0.49
C TYR A 111 -11.79 -12.54 0.58
N LEU A 112 -11.23 -13.64 0.14
CA LEU A 112 -10.45 -14.57 0.94
C LEU A 112 -9.04 -14.66 0.35
N ILE A 113 -8.02 -14.60 1.18
CA ILE A 113 -6.63 -14.88 0.80
C ILE A 113 -6.22 -16.19 1.47
N GLU A 114 -5.70 -17.10 0.66
CA GLU A 114 -5.20 -18.39 1.07
C GLU A 114 -3.77 -18.59 0.59
N THR A 115 -3.01 -19.39 1.32
CA THR A 115 -1.64 -19.74 1.00
C THR A 115 -1.49 -21.26 0.92
N SER A 116 -0.56 -21.73 0.07
CA SER A 116 -0.28 -23.15 -0.11
C SER A 116 1.20 -23.40 -0.43
N ASN A 117 1.68 -24.61 -0.11
CA ASN A 117 3.01 -25.06 -0.49
C ASN A 117 3.01 -25.96 -1.74
N ASP A 118 1.87 -26.52 -2.10
CA ASP A 118 1.74 -27.50 -3.19
C ASP A 118 0.65 -27.15 -4.22
N GLY A 119 -0.04 -26.00 -4.01
CA GLY A 119 -1.14 -25.56 -4.87
C GLY A 119 -2.43 -26.40 -4.73
N LYS A 120 -2.48 -27.32 -3.78
CA LYS A 120 -3.62 -28.22 -3.55
C LYS A 120 -4.22 -28.06 -2.16
N HIS A 121 -3.38 -28.00 -1.13
CA HIS A 121 -3.79 -27.82 0.26
C HIS A 121 -3.65 -26.35 0.66
N TRP A 122 -4.75 -25.72 0.96
CA TRP A 122 -4.84 -24.27 1.20
C TRP A 122 -5.11 -23.97 2.66
N GLN A 123 -4.44 -22.92 3.16
CA GLN A 123 -4.63 -22.38 4.51
C GLN A 123 -5.02 -20.91 4.42
N THR A 124 -6.01 -20.50 5.19
CA THR A 124 -6.44 -19.11 5.24
C THR A 124 -5.29 -18.24 5.75
N PHE A 125 -4.94 -17.22 4.96
CA PHE A 125 -4.04 -16.14 5.36
C PHE A 125 -4.82 -14.95 5.91
N SER A 126 -5.88 -14.54 5.20
CA SER A 126 -6.78 -13.46 5.62
C SER A 126 -8.19 -13.71 5.10
N ASP A 127 -9.19 -13.54 5.96
CA ASP A 127 -10.60 -13.64 5.60
C ASP A 127 -11.28 -12.29 5.69
N LYS A 128 -11.52 -11.68 4.54
CA LYS A 128 -12.20 -10.40 4.37
C LYS A 128 -13.60 -10.54 3.73
N ARG A 129 -14.21 -11.74 3.76
CA ARG A 129 -15.53 -11.98 3.16
C ARG A 129 -16.66 -11.19 3.80
N GLN A 130 -16.46 -10.65 5.01
CA GLN A 130 -17.41 -9.75 5.68
C GLN A 130 -16.92 -8.30 5.74
N ASN A 131 -15.87 -7.96 4.97
CA ASN A 131 -15.32 -6.60 4.98
C ASN A 131 -16.32 -5.56 4.49
N ARG A 132 -16.31 -4.38 5.12
CA ARG A 132 -17.10 -3.19 4.77
C ARG A 132 -16.25 -1.92 4.71
N LEU A 133 -14.93 -2.06 4.82
CA LEU A 133 -14.00 -0.93 4.80
C LEU A 133 -13.34 -0.85 3.43
N ALA A 134 -13.29 0.35 2.88
CA ALA A 134 -12.53 0.65 1.67
C ALA A 134 -11.03 0.78 2.02
N GLY A 135 -10.17 0.56 1.02
CA GLY A 135 -8.74 0.75 1.15
C GLY A 135 -8.05 0.65 -0.22
N SER A 136 -7.00 1.43 -0.39
CA SER A 136 -6.21 1.39 -1.63
C SER A 136 -4.73 1.66 -1.32
N PRO A 137 -3.93 0.60 -1.17
CA PRO A 137 -4.31 -0.81 -1.25
C PRO A 137 -5.07 -1.33 -0.01
N MET A 138 -5.76 -2.46 -0.17
CA MET A 138 -6.15 -3.29 0.96
C MET A 138 -4.90 -4.00 1.47
N VAL A 139 -4.65 -3.92 2.79
CA VAL A 139 -3.47 -4.51 3.43
C VAL A 139 -3.89 -5.63 4.36
N ASP A 140 -3.35 -6.81 4.13
CA ASP A 140 -3.59 -8.01 4.93
C ASP A 140 -2.29 -8.46 5.59
N PHE A 141 -2.26 -8.50 6.91
CA PHE A 141 -1.12 -8.99 7.69
C PHE A 141 -1.35 -10.42 8.14
N GLY A 142 -0.28 -11.19 8.20
CA GLY A 142 -0.31 -12.57 8.63
C GLY A 142 1.09 -13.14 8.81
N ASN A 143 1.16 -14.45 8.97
CA ASN A 143 2.41 -15.19 9.07
C ASN A 143 2.28 -16.53 8.38
N ALA A 144 2.79 -16.61 7.16
CA ALA A 144 2.80 -17.85 6.40
C ALA A 144 4.19 -18.13 5.82
N LYS A 145 4.44 -19.38 5.51
CA LYS A 145 5.59 -19.81 4.72
C LYS A 145 5.08 -20.67 3.58
N ALA A 146 4.97 -20.07 2.39
CA ALA A 146 4.28 -20.69 1.25
C ALA A 146 4.90 -20.29 -0.09
N GLN A 147 4.61 -21.08 -1.13
CA GLN A 147 4.97 -20.81 -2.52
C GLN A 147 3.80 -20.20 -3.28
N TYR A 148 2.57 -20.62 -2.97
CA TYR A 148 1.38 -20.19 -3.69
C TYR A 148 0.51 -19.29 -2.81
N ILE A 149 -0.10 -18.28 -3.45
CA ILE A 149 -1.08 -17.40 -2.86
C ILE A 149 -2.31 -17.40 -3.78
N ARG A 150 -3.49 -17.54 -3.22
CA ARG A 150 -4.75 -17.39 -3.95
C ARG A 150 -5.60 -16.33 -3.29
N LEU A 151 -6.03 -15.35 -4.07
CA LEU A 151 -7.04 -14.38 -3.67
C LEU A 151 -8.34 -14.74 -4.40
N THR A 152 -9.40 -14.97 -3.61
CA THR A 152 -10.75 -15.25 -4.14
C THR A 152 -11.63 -14.07 -3.80
N TYR A 153 -12.02 -13.29 -4.80
CA TYR A 153 -13.03 -12.24 -4.69
C TYR A 153 -14.40 -12.88 -4.55
N THR A 154 -15.18 -12.44 -3.56
CA THR A 154 -16.51 -12.99 -3.26
C THR A 154 -17.63 -11.95 -3.37
N GLY A 155 -17.29 -10.66 -3.38
CA GLY A 155 -18.27 -9.59 -3.46
C GLY A 155 -17.67 -8.22 -3.19
N GLY A 156 -18.52 -7.20 -3.11
CA GLY A 156 -18.09 -5.82 -2.84
C GLY A 156 -19.24 -4.83 -2.89
N GLN A 157 -18.92 -3.57 -2.75
CA GLN A 157 -19.91 -2.49 -2.73
C GLN A 157 -20.57 -2.28 -4.11
N LYS A 158 -19.83 -2.47 -5.21
CA LYS A 158 -20.30 -2.24 -6.56
C LYS A 158 -20.55 -3.58 -7.26
N ASN A 159 -21.80 -3.84 -7.59
CA ASN A 159 -22.16 -4.95 -8.48
C ASN A 159 -21.83 -4.53 -9.93
N GLY A 160 -21.06 -5.34 -10.65
CA GLY A 160 -20.92 -5.16 -12.09
C GLY A 160 -19.51 -5.11 -12.67
N PHE A 161 -18.45 -4.98 -11.87
CA PHE A 161 -17.07 -5.00 -12.39
C PHE A 161 -16.18 -6.08 -11.76
N GLY A 162 -16.73 -6.90 -10.85
CA GLY A 162 -15.98 -7.98 -10.22
C GLY A 162 -14.79 -7.49 -9.42
N GLY A 163 -13.89 -8.40 -9.09
CA GLY A 163 -12.67 -8.11 -8.33
C GLY A 163 -11.48 -7.75 -9.22
N ALA A 164 -11.61 -6.74 -10.09
CA ALA A 164 -10.48 -6.29 -10.91
C ALA A 164 -9.37 -5.69 -10.04
N ILE A 165 -8.12 -6.01 -10.36
CA ILE A 165 -6.94 -5.72 -9.54
C ILE A 165 -5.87 -5.03 -10.37
N TRP A 166 -5.41 -3.85 -9.92
CA TRP A 166 -4.25 -3.15 -10.45
C TRP A 166 -2.95 -3.85 -10.07
N ASN A 167 -2.80 -4.17 -8.78
CA ASN A 167 -1.56 -4.76 -8.28
C ASN A 167 -1.78 -5.62 -7.05
N ILE A 168 -1.01 -6.70 -6.96
CA ILE A 168 -0.82 -7.50 -5.75
C ILE A 168 0.67 -7.46 -5.40
N LYS A 169 0.98 -6.96 -4.20
CA LYS A 169 2.34 -6.96 -3.66
C LYS A 169 2.42 -7.88 -2.46
N VAL A 170 3.52 -8.61 -2.35
CA VAL A 170 3.77 -9.58 -1.29
C VAL A 170 5.10 -9.28 -0.63
N TYR A 171 5.08 -9.17 0.70
CA TYR A 171 6.28 -8.83 1.46
C TYR A 171 6.63 -9.90 2.50
N GLY A 172 7.92 -10.18 2.60
CA GLY A 172 8.47 -11.23 3.45
C GLY A 172 8.75 -10.80 4.88
N SER A 173 8.78 -9.50 5.15
CA SER A 173 8.88 -8.93 6.50
C SER A 173 7.83 -7.84 6.70
N VAL A 174 7.47 -7.57 7.94
CA VAL A 174 6.55 -6.47 8.28
C VAL A 174 7.26 -5.13 8.08
N GLU A 175 8.55 -5.08 8.39
CA GLU A 175 9.40 -3.89 8.22
C GLU A 175 9.53 -3.50 6.74
N ASP A 176 9.66 -4.50 5.84
CA ASP A 176 9.68 -4.26 4.40
C ASP A 176 8.30 -3.89 3.84
N SER A 177 7.21 -4.27 4.51
CA SER A 177 5.84 -4.03 4.05
C SER A 177 5.20 -2.80 4.68
N ALA A 178 5.71 -2.35 5.82
CA ALA A 178 5.22 -1.11 6.38
C ALA A 178 5.50 -0.01 5.36
N PRO A 179 4.49 0.79 4.94
CA PRO A 179 4.81 2.08 4.35
C PRO A 179 5.78 2.70 5.34
N GLN A 180 6.95 3.15 4.86
CA GLN A 180 7.92 3.78 5.76
C GLN A 180 7.16 4.84 6.52
N GLN A 181 7.02 4.62 7.81
CA GLN A 181 6.23 5.48 8.66
C GLN A 181 6.93 6.83 8.69
N TRP A 182 6.41 7.79 7.94
CA TRP A 182 6.97 9.13 7.91
C TRP A 182 6.93 9.74 9.30
N LEU A 183 5.90 9.36 10.06
CA LEU A 183 5.66 9.81 11.40
C LEU A 183 4.82 8.78 12.15
N GLY A 184 5.30 8.34 13.30
CA GLY A 184 4.54 7.55 14.27
C GLY A 184 4.30 8.38 15.53
N LEU A 185 3.06 8.76 15.77
CA LEU A 185 2.62 9.37 17.02
C LEU A 185 1.71 8.38 17.74
N THR A 186 2.00 8.07 18.99
CA THR A 186 1.17 7.19 19.79
C THR A 186 0.45 7.97 20.89
N ALA A 187 -0.74 7.52 21.28
CA ALA A 187 -1.47 8.14 22.36
C ALA A 187 -0.75 7.99 23.71
N ALA A 188 0.09 6.96 23.84
CA ALA A 188 0.84 6.69 25.06
C ALA A 188 1.90 7.76 25.34
N ASP A 189 2.47 8.34 24.30
CA ASP A 189 3.56 9.30 24.35
C ASP A 189 3.11 10.77 24.43
N PHE A 190 1.79 10.98 24.47
CA PHE A 190 1.19 12.31 24.54
C PHE A 190 0.94 12.73 25.99
N ASP A 191 1.52 13.85 26.42
CA ASP A 191 1.38 14.40 27.79
C ASP A 191 0.22 15.39 27.97
N GLY A 192 -0.57 15.62 26.93
CA GLY A 192 -1.61 16.65 26.90
C GLY A 192 -1.25 17.85 26.00
N THR A 193 0.02 18.05 25.73
CA THR A 193 0.54 19.14 24.90
C THR A 193 1.57 18.71 23.87
N THR A 194 2.35 17.69 24.16
CA THR A 194 3.51 17.28 23.37
C THR A 194 3.56 15.75 23.25
N TRP A 195 3.98 15.27 22.07
CA TRP A 195 4.41 13.90 21.87
C TRP A 195 5.91 13.78 22.13
N HIS A 196 6.31 13.01 23.13
CA HIS A 196 7.70 12.89 23.58
C HIS A 196 8.48 11.84 22.82
N ASN A 197 7.80 10.79 22.41
CA ASN A 197 8.42 9.67 21.71
C ASN A 197 7.69 9.46 20.40
N ASN A 198 8.34 9.78 19.31
CA ASN A 198 7.79 9.60 17.99
C ASN A 198 8.81 8.90 17.11
N GLU A 199 8.31 8.02 16.26
CA GLU A 199 9.12 7.16 15.40
C GLU A 199 8.90 7.54 13.93
N GLY A 200 9.82 7.12 13.08
CA GLY A 200 9.74 7.32 11.66
C GLY A 200 10.73 8.33 11.10
N MET A 201 10.69 8.52 9.78
CA MET A 201 11.65 9.36 9.04
C MET A 201 11.61 10.83 9.44
N LEU A 202 10.47 11.30 9.93
CA LEU A 202 10.25 12.66 10.41
C LEU A 202 10.18 12.72 11.94
N ALA A 203 10.87 11.81 12.62
CA ALA A 203 10.97 11.85 14.07
C ALA A 203 11.46 13.23 14.51
N GLY A 204 10.57 13.99 15.10
CA GLY A 204 10.79 15.37 15.52
C GLY A 204 9.91 15.68 16.72
N LYS A 205 9.94 16.90 17.19
CA LYS A 205 9.08 17.32 18.29
C LYS A 205 7.74 17.78 17.76
N PHE A 206 6.66 17.13 18.22
CA PHE A 206 5.29 17.53 17.94
C PHE A 206 4.65 18.12 19.20
N SER A 207 4.01 19.24 19.06
CA SER A 207 3.27 19.86 20.15
C SER A 207 2.02 20.60 19.66
N LEU A 208 1.07 20.79 20.56
CA LEU A 208 -0.08 21.67 20.30
C LEU A 208 0.40 23.11 20.27
N LEU A 209 0.06 23.80 19.18
CA LEU A 209 0.22 25.26 19.11
C LEU A 209 -1.03 25.97 19.64
N GLN A 210 -2.20 25.43 19.30
CA GLN A 210 -3.50 25.98 19.67
C GLN A 210 -4.54 24.87 19.68
N GLY A 211 -5.57 25.01 20.51
CA GLY A 211 -6.69 24.07 20.61
C GLY A 211 -6.48 23.01 21.68
N THR A 212 -7.28 21.97 21.62
CA THR A 212 -7.34 20.92 22.63
C THR A 212 -7.23 19.54 21.99
N ALA A 213 -6.43 18.68 22.61
CA ALA A 213 -6.36 17.28 22.30
C ALA A 213 -6.78 16.48 23.53
N LEU A 214 -7.66 15.52 23.34
CA LEU A 214 -8.19 14.69 24.41
C LEU A 214 -7.68 13.26 24.22
N ARG A 215 -7.18 12.66 25.31
CA ARG A 215 -6.86 11.24 25.32
C ARG A 215 -8.13 10.47 25.65
N GLU A 216 -8.53 9.59 24.76
CA GLU A 216 -9.76 8.80 24.88
C GLU A 216 -9.48 7.34 24.59
N ARG A 217 -10.39 6.47 24.99
CA ARG A 217 -10.32 5.06 24.66
C ARG A 217 -11.38 4.73 23.62
N MET A 218 -10.95 4.45 22.39
CA MET A 218 -11.81 4.10 21.27
C MET A 218 -11.57 2.65 20.85
N ALA A 219 -12.63 1.85 20.78
CA ALA A 219 -12.56 0.44 20.39
C ALA A 219 -11.50 -0.37 21.16
N GLY A 220 -11.30 -0.09 22.45
CA GLY A 220 -10.33 -0.77 23.29
C GLY A 220 -8.87 -0.31 23.13
N LYS A 221 -8.60 0.70 22.30
CA LYS A 221 -7.27 1.29 22.10
C LYS A 221 -7.25 2.75 22.59
N ASP A 222 -6.10 3.17 23.09
CA ASP A 222 -5.88 4.57 23.41
C ASP A 222 -5.79 5.40 22.12
N ALA A 223 -6.50 6.51 22.09
CA ALA A 223 -6.54 7.44 20.95
C ALA A 223 -6.40 8.87 21.44
N ILE A 224 -5.94 9.75 20.55
CA ILE A 224 -5.94 11.19 20.76
C ILE A 224 -6.96 11.80 19.80
N THR A 225 -7.98 12.45 20.35
CA THR A 225 -8.98 13.18 19.58
C THR A 225 -8.61 14.66 19.55
N LEU A 226 -8.43 15.18 18.35
CA LEU A 226 -8.19 16.61 18.12
C LEU A 226 -9.53 17.31 17.94
N GLN A 227 -9.78 18.36 18.71
CA GLN A 227 -10.99 19.16 18.56
C GLN A 227 -10.88 20.10 17.32
N PRO A 228 -12.00 20.49 16.70
CA PRO A 228 -11.99 21.44 15.59
C PRO A 228 -11.19 22.71 15.92
N GLY A 229 -10.36 23.14 14.98
CA GLY A 229 -9.48 24.30 15.18
C GLY A 229 -8.17 24.02 15.91
N THR A 230 -7.90 22.77 16.30
CA THR A 230 -6.61 22.38 16.87
C THR A 230 -5.49 22.52 15.84
N GLN A 231 -4.40 23.16 16.25
CA GLN A 231 -3.19 23.31 15.43
C GLN A 231 -2.02 22.58 16.07
N LEU A 232 -1.33 21.79 15.25
CA LEU A 232 -0.11 21.09 15.64
C LEU A 232 1.11 21.78 15.03
N VAL A 233 2.20 21.82 15.80
CA VAL A 233 3.50 22.28 15.34
C VAL A 233 4.47 21.11 15.38
N MET A 234 5.20 20.94 14.28
CA MET A 234 6.32 20.03 14.20
C MET A 234 7.63 20.81 14.11
N THR A 235 8.57 20.51 14.99
CA THR A 235 9.94 20.97 14.91
C THR A 235 10.84 19.82 14.56
N HIS A 236 11.53 19.90 13.43
CA HIS A 236 12.44 18.87 12.97
C HIS A 236 13.85 19.44 12.78
N PRO A 237 14.91 18.80 13.35
CA PRO A 237 16.26 19.35 13.31
C PRO A 237 16.81 19.57 11.90
N GLN A 238 16.47 18.68 10.97
CA GLN A 238 16.96 18.76 9.58
C GLN A 238 16.22 19.81 8.75
N LEU A 239 15.02 20.20 9.13
CA LEU A 239 14.26 21.21 8.40
C LEU A 239 14.60 22.64 8.84
N GLY A 240 15.27 22.80 9.97
CA GLY A 240 15.67 24.10 10.55
C GLY A 240 14.53 25.10 10.70
N LYS A 241 13.28 24.66 10.50
CA LYS A 241 12.08 25.52 10.49
C LYS A 241 10.91 24.79 11.13
N THR A 242 10.11 25.55 11.87
CA THR A 242 8.82 25.11 12.38
C THR A 242 7.77 25.25 11.26
N ARG A 243 7.02 24.18 10.96
CA ARG A 243 5.88 24.23 10.03
C ARG A 243 4.59 24.03 10.81
N LYS A 244 3.58 24.84 10.50
CA LYS A 244 2.22 24.71 11.02
C LYS A 244 1.40 23.90 10.01
N HIS A 245 0.64 22.94 10.51
CA HIS A 245 -0.38 22.22 9.74
C HIS A 245 -1.72 22.40 10.45
N THR A 246 -2.69 22.84 9.73
CA THR A 246 -4.11 22.95 10.15
C THR A 246 -4.89 21.74 9.66
#